data_6e6f89324c3332ddd7fe849953eacf13
#
_entry.id   6e6f89324c3332ddd7fe849953eacf13
#
_cell.length_a   1.000
_cell.length_b   1.000
_cell.length_c   1.000
_cell.angle_alpha   90.00
_cell.angle_beta   90.00
_cell.angle_gamma   90.00
#
_symmetry.space_group_name_H-M   'P 1'
#
loop_
_entity.id
_entity.type
_entity.pdbx_description
1 polymer ?
#
loop_
_entity_poly.entity_id
_entity_poly.type
_entity_poly.pdbx_seq_one_letter_code
_entity_poly.pdbx_strand_id
1 'polypeptide(L)'
;MALDTGSLSVPNSWQIGHMAQEIESTDQSAIDFVLSGDKEYFELQDKINHPDTLSEDELAHVHARFDDIHGYSTPAKASQIMTGLGFNVAQESQPVSSFSGGWRMRLNLAKTLMSRADLLLLDEPTNHLDLDAILWLEEWLKAYDGTLLMISHDQAFLDNVVSNILHIENQQMTLYTGNYSTFVRTRSERLAQQQQQFEKQQETRAHLEDFIRRFKAKASKAKQAQARVKQLERMTELAPIMADNPFQFRFKAPVQLTSPLLVLDNASVGYNGVALIENIRLQITPDSRIGLLGMNGAGKSTVIKGLVGELPILSGTRKAADSLVLGYFNQHQMDS
;
A
#
# COMPACT_ATOMS: atom_id res chain seq x y z
N MET A 1 16.88 -14.32 4.11
CA MET A 1 17.86 -13.21 4.20
C MET A 1 18.69 -13.41 5.46
N ALA A 2 20.01 -13.30 5.36
CA ALA A 2 20.88 -13.23 6.53
C ALA A 2 20.89 -11.79 7.05
N LEU A 3 20.96 -11.63 8.37
CA LEU A 3 21.15 -10.32 8.98
C LEU A 3 22.61 -9.89 8.80
N ASP A 4 22.85 -8.62 8.48
CA ASP A 4 24.21 -8.08 8.43
C ASP A 4 24.80 -7.96 9.83
N THR A 5 24.01 -7.59 10.82
CA THR A 5 24.38 -7.49 12.23
C THR A 5 23.16 -7.74 13.11
N GLY A 6 23.40 -8.15 14.37
CA GLY A 6 22.32 -8.39 15.35
C GLY A 6 21.86 -9.84 15.39
N SER A 7 20.75 -10.09 16.10
CA SER A 7 20.12 -11.39 16.22
C SER A 7 18.61 -11.29 16.04
N LEU A 8 18.04 -12.23 15.30
CA LEU A 8 16.61 -12.43 15.18
C LEU A 8 16.22 -13.72 15.88
N SER A 9 15.31 -13.65 16.81
CA SER A 9 14.75 -14.82 17.49
C SER A 9 13.26 -14.89 17.18
N VAL A 10 12.84 -16.00 16.59
CA VAL A 10 11.44 -16.32 16.33
C VAL A 10 11.14 -17.65 17.00
N PRO A 11 10.02 -17.80 17.74
CA PRO A 11 9.64 -19.09 18.31
C PRO A 11 9.52 -20.15 17.21
N ASN A 12 10.08 -21.34 17.44
CA ASN A 12 10.04 -22.43 16.45
C ASN A 12 8.63 -22.92 16.12
N SER A 13 7.67 -22.66 17.02
CA SER A 13 6.26 -23.00 16.83
C SER A 13 5.50 -22.03 15.93
N TRP A 14 6.06 -20.85 15.65
CA TRP A 14 5.37 -19.83 14.86
C TRP A 14 5.39 -20.16 13.38
N GLN A 15 4.22 -20.04 12.79
CA GLN A 15 4.06 -20.05 11.34
C GLN A 15 4.06 -18.60 10.83
N ILE A 16 4.93 -18.33 9.86
CA ILE A 16 5.04 -17.01 9.23
C ILE A 16 4.39 -17.08 7.85
N GLY A 17 3.33 -16.29 7.66
CA GLY A 17 2.71 -16.04 6.36
C GLY A 17 3.39 -14.82 5.72
N HIS A 18 3.87 -14.98 4.50
CA HIS A 18 4.53 -13.91 3.75
C HIS A 18 3.99 -13.85 2.33
N MET A 19 3.59 -12.66 1.90
CA MET A 19 3.16 -12.41 0.52
C MET A 19 4.38 -12.31 -0.39
N ALA A 20 4.53 -13.25 -1.34
CA ALA A 20 5.60 -13.19 -2.34
C ALA A 20 5.34 -12.03 -3.31
N GLN A 21 6.40 -11.39 -3.79
CA GLN A 21 6.29 -10.29 -4.77
C GLN A 21 6.05 -10.79 -6.19
N GLU A 22 6.47 -12.01 -6.51
CA GLU A 22 6.28 -12.64 -7.81
C GLU A 22 5.61 -14.00 -7.65
N ILE A 23 4.76 -14.35 -8.60
CA ILE A 23 4.10 -15.65 -8.69
C ILE A 23 4.52 -16.30 -9.99
N GLU A 24 5.07 -17.50 -9.89
CA GLU A 24 5.29 -18.35 -11.05
C GLU A 24 3.97 -18.71 -11.72
N SER A 25 3.98 -18.69 -13.04
CA SER A 25 2.84 -19.15 -13.82
C SER A 25 2.72 -20.66 -13.68
N THR A 26 1.55 -21.12 -13.21
CA THR A 26 1.26 -22.57 -13.03
C THR A 26 -0.09 -22.90 -13.64
N ASP A 27 -0.23 -24.15 -14.09
CA ASP A 27 -1.49 -24.69 -14.61
C ASP A 27 -2.43 -25.21 -13.52
N GLN A 28 -2.03 -25.08 -12.24
CA GLN A 28 -2.88 -25.37 -11.09
C GLN A 28 -4.14 -24.50 -11.11
N SER A 29 -5.28 -25.04 -10.68
CA SER A 29 -6.50 -24.24 -10.55
C SER A 29 -6.33 -23.12 -9.51
N ALA A 30 -7.03 -22.00 -9.70
CA ALA A 30 -6.94 -20.86 -8.79
C ALA A 30 -7.31 -21.24 -7.35
N ILE A 31 -8.35 -22.06 -7.15
CA ILE A 31 -8.77 -22.50 -5.81
C ILE A 31 -7.71 -23.39 -5.16
N ASP A 32 -7.11 -24.34 -5.90
CA ASP A 32 -6.07 -25.21 -5.35
C ASP A 32 -4.81 -24.43 -5.01
N PHE A 33 -4.48 -23.43 -5.84
CA PHE A 33 -3.38 -22.51 -5.57
C PHE A 33 -3.60 -21.74 -4.27
N VAL A 34 -4.81 -21.24 -4.03
CA VAL A 34 -5.17 -20.54 -2.79
C VAL A 34 -5.14 -21.50 -1.60
N LEU A 35 -5.73 -22.69 -1.71
CA LEU A 35 -5.70 -23.72 -0.70
C LEU A 35 -4.27 -24.12 -0.31
N SER A 36 -3.31 -24.09 -1.25
CA SER A 36 -1.90 -24.41 -0.96
C SER A 36 -1.22 -23.44 0.03
N GLY A 37 -1.89 -22.37 0.41
CA GLY A 37 -1.49 -21.49 1.52
C GLY A 37 -1.59 -22.17 2.89
N ASP A 38 -2.56 -23.06 3.08
CA ASP A 38 -2.71 -23.87 4.30
C ASP A 38 -1.95 -25.19 4.14
N LYS A 39 -0.69 -25.19 4.52
CA LYS A 39 0.20 -26.36 4.39
C LYS A 39 -0.31 -27.56 5.18
N GLU A 40 -0.82 -27.35 6.39
CA GLU A 40 -1.31 -28.42 7.24
C GLU A 40 -2.54 -29.09 6.60
N TYR A 41 -3.44 -28.30 6.04
CA TYR A 41 -4.58 -28.81 5.27
C TYR A 41 -4.12 -29.74 4.13
N PHE A 42 -3.14 -29.28 3.33
CA PHE A 42 -2.65 -30.05 2.19
C PHE A 42 -1.98 -31.37 2.62
N GLU A 43 -1.15 -31.33 3.65
CA GLU A 43 -0.47 -32.52 4.17
C GLU A 43 -1.45 -33.55 4.71
N LEU A 44 -2.48 -33.11 5.43
CA LEU A 44 -3.51 -34.01 5.95
C LEU A 44 -4.43 -34.53 4.85
N GLN A 45 -4.81 -33.67 3.90
CA GLN A 45 -5.63 -34.05 2.76
C GLN A 45 -4.93 -35.09 1.87
N ASP A 46 -3.61 -34.93 1.65
CA ASP A 46 -2.82 -35.92 0.89
C ASP A 46 -2.78 -37.27 1.60
N LYS A 47 -2.59 -37.29 2.91
CA LYS A 47 -2.64 -38.52 3.74
C LYS A 47 -4.00 -39.18 3.71
N ILE A 48 -5.09 -38.44 3.75
CA ILE A 48 -6.46 -38.95 3.65
C ILE A 48 -6.70 -39.58 2.27
N ASN A 49 -6.15 -38.97 1.20
CA ASN A 49 -6.31 -39.48 -0.17
C ASN A 49 -5.44 -40.72 -0.47
N HIS A 50 -4.42 -40.98 0.33
CA HIS A 50 -3.52 -42.13 0.17
C HIS A 50 -3.50 -43.01 1.44
N PRO A 51 -4.63 -43.59 1.85
CA PRO A 51 -4.77 -44.31 3.11
C PRO A 51 -3.90 -45.57 3.16
N ASP A 52 -3.57 -46.16 2.01
CA ASP A 52 -2.79 -47.40 1.91
C ASP A 52 -1.34 -47.25 2.45
N THR A 53 -0.89 -46.03 2.68
CA THR A 53 0.46 -45.73 3.20
C THR A 53 0.48 -45.63 4.74
N LEU A 54 -0.66 -45.73 5.41
CA LEU A 54 -0.83 -45.45 6.83
C LEU A 54 -1.43 -46.70 7.54
N SER A 55 -1.09 -46.84 8.83
CA SER A 55 -1.78 -47.78 9.70
C SER A 55 -3.16 -47.24 10.08
N GLU A 56 -4.08 -48.14 10.53
CA GLU A 56 -5.42 -47.72 10.96
C GLU A 56 -5.39 -46.67 12.09
N ASP A 57 -4.46 -46.78 13.03
CA ASP A 57 -4.30 -45.82 14.12
C ASP A 57 -3.80 -44.45 13.60
N GLU A 58 -2.85 -44.45 12.69
CA GLU A 58 -2.35 -43.20 12.06
C GLU A 58 -3.44 -42.53 11.23
N LEU A 59 -4.22 -43.29 10.47
CA LEU A 59 -5.34 -42.76 9.70
C LEU A 59 -6.42 -42.13 10.60
N ALA A 60 -6.73 -42.76 11.73
CA ALA A 60 -7.64 -42.21 12.72
C ALA A 60 -7.14 -40.90 13.31
N HIS A 61 -5.84 -40.79 13.61
CA HIS A 61 -5.21 -39.54 14.06
C HIS A 61 -5.21 -38.44 12.98
N VAL A 62 -5.00 -38.80 11.72
CA VAL A 62 -5.07 -37.84 10.59
C VAL A 62 -6.48 -37.30 10.45
N HIS A 63 -7.50 -38.13 10.52
CA HIS A 63 -8.91 -37.68 10.46
C HIS A 63 -9.27 -36.79 11.65
N ALA A 64 -8.89 -37.16 12.87
CA ALA A 64 -9.14 -36.35 14.05
C ALA A 64 -8.47 -34.98 13.92
N ARG A 65 -7.22 -34.96 13.47
CA ARG A 65 -6.49 -33.67 13.27
C ARG A 65 -7.11 -32.83 12.14
N PHE A 66 -7.57 -33.48 11.07
CA PHE A 66 -8.26 -32.80 9.96
C PHE A 66 -9.56 -32.14 10.41
N ASP A 67 -10.31 -32.80 11.31
CA ASP A 67 -11.51 -32.24 11.92
C ASP A 67 -11.17 -31.07 12.86
N ASP A 68 -10.16 -31.21 13.73
CA ASP A 68 -9.68 -30.16 14.63
C ASP A 68 -9.32 -28.87 13.91
N ILE A 69 -8.67 -28.99 12.74
CA ILE A 69 -8.31 -27.85 11.91
C ILE A 69 -9.47 -27.34 11.04
N HIS A 70 -10.66 -27.87 11.18
CA HIS A 70 -11.81 -27.57 10.32
C HIS A 70 -11.53 -27.82 8.84
N GLY A 71 -10.80 -28.88 8.51
CA GLY A 71 -10.36 -29.21 7.13
C GLY A 71 -11.50 -29.29 6.13
N TYR A 72 -12.66 -29.83 6.52
CA TYR A 72 -13.83 -29.93 5.64
C TYR A 72 -14.44 -28.59 5.23
N SER A 73 -14.22 -27.52 6.02
CA SER A 73 -14.69 -26.17 5.70
C SER A 73 -13.62 -25.29 5.00
N THR A 74 -12.37 -25.75 4.94
CA THR A 74 -11.25 -25.03 4.35
C THR A 74 -11.48 -24.62 2.87
N PRO A 75 -12.06 -25.47 1.99
CA PRO A 75 -12.39 -25.05 0.62
C PRO A 75 -13.41 -23.92 0.56
N ALA A 76 -14.43 -23.96 1.43
CA ALA A 76 -15.42 -22.87 1.49
C ALA A 76 -14.80 -21.56 1.98
N LYS A 77 -13.85 -21.62 2.94
CA LYS A 77 -13.09 -20.45 3.39
C LYS A 77 -12.24 -19.87 2.26
N ALA A 78 -11.58 -20.72 1.46
CA ALA A 78 -10.81 -20.28 0.31
C ALA A 78 -11.68 -19.56 -0.73
N SER A 79 -12.86 -20.13 -1.06
CA SER A 79 -13.84 -19.51 -1.95
C SER A 79 -14.36 -18.18 -1.42
N GLN A 80 -14.59 -18.04 -0.11
CA GLN A 80 -14.98 -16.78 0.53
C GLN A 80 -13.89 -15.71 0.40
N ILE A 81 -12.63 -16.07 0.64
CA ILE A 81 -11.48 -15.15 0.48
C ILE A 81 -11.37 -14.72 -0.99
N MET A 82 -11.46 -15.65 -1.93
CA MET A 82 -11.43 -15.34 -3.35
C MET A 82 -12.57 -14.40 -3.76
N THR A 83 -13.79 -14.68 -3.31
CA THR A 83 -14.96 -13.83 -3.57
C THR A 83 -14.75 -12.42 -3.00
N GLY A 84 -14.25 -12.30 -1.77
CA GLY A 84 -13.93 -11.02 -1.15
C GLY A 84 -12.87 -10.20 -1.91
N LEU A 85 -11.94 -10.88 -2.55
CA LEU A 85 -10.92 -10.25 -3.42
C LEU A 85 -11.40 -10.06 -4.87
N GLY A 86 -12.70 -10.29 -5.16
CA GLY A 86 -13.34 -9.96 -6.43
C GLY A 86 -13.35 -11.09 -7.46
N PHE A 87 -12.97 -12.33 -7.11
CA PHE A 87 -13.11 -13.49 -8.00
C PHE A 87 -14.55 -13.98 -8.01
N ASN A 88 -15.00 -14.45 -9.16
CA ASN A 88 -16.27 -15.17 -9.28
C ASN A 88 -16.03 -16.69 -9.26
N VAL A 89 -17.10 -17.45 -9.00
CA VAL A 89 -17.05 -18.93 -8.88
C VAL A 89 -16.48 -19.60 -10.15
N ALA A 90 -16.75 -19.05 -11.35
CA ALA A 90 -16.24 -19.63 -12.59
C ALA A 90 -14.71 -19.45 -12.73
N GLN A 91 -14.12 -18.50 -12.04
CA GLN A 91 -12.68 -18.25 -12.03
C GLN A 91 -11.92 -19.17 -11.08
N GLU A 92 -12.58 -19.78 -10.10
CA GLU A 92 -11.95 -20.68 -9.13
C GLU A 92 -11.30 -21.91 -9.80
N SER A 93 -11.93 -22.44 -10.83
CA SER A 93 -11.43 -23.59 -11.60
C SER A 93 -10.47 -23.25 -12.73
N GLN A 94 -10.25 -21.96 -13.02
CA GLN A 94 -9.33 -21.55 -14.08
C GLN A 94 -7.87 -21.72 -13.64
N PRO A 95 -6.95 -22.04 -14.58
CA PRO A 95 -5.54 -22.15 -14.25
C PRO A 95 -4.95 -20.76 -13.91
N VAL A 96 -4.04 -20.71 -12.94
CA VAL A 96 -3.33 -19.46 -12.52
C VAL A 96 -2.66 -18.78 -13.69
N SER A 97 -2.15 -19.56 -14.67
CA SER A 97 -1.50 -19.04 -15.88
C SER A 97 -2.42 -18.18 -16.75
N SER A 98 -3.76 -18.39 -16.69
CA SER A 98 -4.73 -17.62 -17.48
C SER A 98 -4.99 -16.20 -16.95
N PHE A 99 -4.56 -15.90 -15.73
CA PHE A 99 -4.82 -14.61 -15.09
C PHE A 99 -3.75 -13.56 -15.43
N SER A 100 -4.17 -12.30 -15.52
CA SER A 100 -3.24 -11.18 -15.64
C SER A 100 -2.38 -11.01 -14.37
N GLY A 101 -1.27 -10.25 -14.47
CA GLY A 101 -0.37 -10.01 -13.34
C GLY A 101 -1.09 -9.51 -12.08
N GLY A 102 -1.99 -8.53 -12.22
CA GLY A 102 -2.76 -8.01 -11.09
C GLY A 102 -3.71 -9.04 -10.46
N TRP A 103 -4.35 -9.88 -11.26
CA TRP A 103 -5.19 -10.97 -10.76
C TRP A 103 -4.35 -12.06 -10.09
N ARG A 104 -3.18 -12.38 -10.61
CA ARG A 104 -2.24 -13.31 -9.95
C ARG A 104 -1.79 -12.78 -8.59
N MET A 105 -1.51 -11.46 -8.49
CA MET A 105 -1.19 -10.85 -7.18
C MET A 105 -2.34 -10.98 -6.18
N ARG A 106 -3.60 -10.85 -6.61
CA ARG A 106 -4.77 -11.12 -5.75
C ARG A 106 -4.84 -12.59 -5.32
N LEU A 107 -4.53 -13.55 -6.22
CA LEU A 107 -4.45 -14.97 -5.85
C LEU A 107 -3.35 -15.21 -4.81
N ASN A 108 -2.21 -14.54 -4.94
CA ASN A 108 -1.13 -14.64 -3.96
C ASN A 108 -1.55 -14.09 -2.59
N LEU A 109 -2.23 -12.95 -2.58
CA LEU A 109 -2.82 -12.41 -1.35
C LEU A 109 -3.80 -13.44 -0.76
N ALA A 110 -4.74 -13.98 -1.55
CA ALA A 110 -5.69 -15.00 -1.10
C ALA A 110 -4.97 -16.22 -0.47
N LYS A 111 -3.94 -16.74 -1.15
CA LYS A 111 -3.08 -17.82 -0.65
C LYS A 111 -2.42 -17.47 0.69
N THR A 112 -1.92 -16.24 0.81
CA THR A 112 -1.28 -15.76 2.04
C THR A 112 -2.30 -15.65 3.19
N LEU A 113 -3.51 -15.17 2.91
CA LEU A 113 -4.60 -15.09 3.89
C LEU A 113 -5.14 -16.48 4.31
N MET A 114 -4.97 -17.51 3.47
CA MET A 114 -5.29 -18.89 3.81
C MET A 114 -4.29 -19.53 4.79
N SER A 115 -3.07 -18.99 4.87
CA SER A 115 -2.07 -19.51 5.81
C SER A 115 -2.56 -19.38 7.26
N ARG A 116 -2.27 -20.39 8.06
CA ARG A 116 -2.53 -20.38 9.53
C ARG A 116 -1.36 -19.68 10.23
N ALA A 117 -1.06 -18.45 9.83
CA ALA A 117 0.10 -17.76 10.32
C ALA A 117 -0.12 -17.17 11.72
N ASP A 118 0.86 -17.29 12.59
CA ASP A 118 0.94 -16.52 13.85
C ASP A 118 1.42 -15.10 13.59
N LEU A 119 2.24 -14.93 12.54
CA LEU A 119 2.75 -13.64 12.05
C LEU A 119 2.49 -13.52 10.55
N LEU A 120 1.65 -12.56 10.18
CA LEU A 120 1.31 -12.25 8.81
C LEU A 120 2.10 -11.03 8.34
N LEU A 121 2.89 -11.20 7.27
CA LEU A 121 3.71 -10.16 6.67
C LEU A 121 3.12 -9.77 5.31
N LEU A 122 2.62 -8.54 5.18
CA LEU A 122 2.02 -8.03 3.96
C LEU A 122 2.79 -6.82 3.44
N ASP A 123 3.20 -6.87 2.18
CA ASP A 123 3.87 -5.76 1.50
C ASP A 123 2.95 -5.21 0.42
N GLU A 124 2.45 -3.97 0.62
CA GLU A 124 1.52 -3.27 -0.27
C GLU A 124 0.30 -4.11 -0.70
N PRO A 125 -0.48 -4.70 0.25
CA PRO A 125 -1.55 -5.64 -0.08
C PRO A 125 -2.72 -4.97 -0.82
N THR A 126 -2.85 -3.65 -0.77
CA THR A 126 -3.89 -2.88 -1.45
C THR A 126 -3.60 -2.65 -2.94
N ASN A 127 -2.36 -2.89 -3.38
CA ASN A 127 -2.01 -2.75 -4.78
C ASN A 127 -2.83 -3.71 -5.64
N HIS A 128 -3.32 -3.22 -6.77
CA HIS A 128 -4.16 -3.95 -7.72
C HIS A 128 -5.56 -4.34 -7.19
N LEU A 129 -5.97 -3.92 -6.00
CA LEU A 129 -7.32 -4.07 -5.50
C LEU A 129 -8.22 -2.91 -5.97
N ASP A 130 -9.50 -3.18 -6.13
CA ASP A 130 -10.52 -2.14 -6.22
C ASP A 130 -11.09 -1.82 -4.84
N LEU A 131 -11.94 -0.81 -4.76
CA LEU A 131 -12.45 -0.32 -3.49
C LEU A 131 -13.18 -1.40 -2.69
N ASP A 132 -13.99 -2.22 -3.36
CA ASP A 132 -14.78 -3.27 -2.70
C ASP A 132 -13.86 -4.34 -2.08
N ALA A 133 -12.81 -4.75 -2.80
CA ALA A 133 -11.81 -5.68 -2.30
C ALA A 133 -10.96 -5.09 -1.15
N ILE A 134 -10.67 -3.78 -1.19
CA ILE A 134 -9.96 -3.08 -0.09
C ILE A 134 -10.84 -3.08 1.17
N LEU A 135 -12.11 -2.70 1.06
CA LEU A 135 -13.03 -2.70 2.20
C LEU A 135 -13.22 -4.08 2.80
N TRP A 136 -13.33 -5.11 1.94
CA TRP A 136 -13.39 -6.49 2.41
C TRP A 136 -12.10 -6.91 3.14
N LEU A 137 -10.93 -6.55 2.60
CA LEU A 137 -9.63 -6.87 3.21
C LEU A 137 -9.45 -6.17 4.57
N GLU A 138 -9.91 -4.91 4.70
CA GLU A 138 -9.92 -4.20 5.98
C GLU A 138 -10.68 -4.98 7.05
N GLU A 139 -11.91 -5.41 6.74
CA GLU A 139 -12.75 -6.16 7.68
C GLU A 139 -12.13 -7.52 8.01
N TRP A 140 -11.54 -8.20 7.02
CA TRP A 140 -10.85 -9.46 7.25
C TRP A 140 -9.65 -9.31 8.18
N LEU A 141 -8.80 -8.27 7.94
CA LEU A 141 -7.61 -8.01 8.76
C LEU A 141 -7.95 -7.55 10.18
N LYS A 142 -9.04 -6.81 10.37
CA LYS A 142 -9.55 -6.47 11.71
C LYS A 142 -9.98 -7.69 12.52
N ALA A 143 -10.50 -8.70 11.85
CA ALA A 143 -10.94 -9.96 12.46
C ALA A 143 -9.82 -11.01 12.59
N TYR A 144 -8.60 -10.70 12.13
CA TYR A 144 -7.46 -11.61 12.19
C TYR A 144 -6.86 -11.67 13.60
N ASP A 145 -6.81 -12.86 14.19
CA ASP A 145 -6.37 -13.07 15.58
C ASP A 145 -4.83 -13.09 15.75
N GLY A 146 -4.07 -13.26 14.66
CA GLY A 146 -2.61 -13.31 14.70
C GLY A 146 -1.94 -11.93 14.73
N THR A 147 -0.62 -11.92 14.73
CA THR A 147 0.16 -10.69 14.62
C THR A 147 0.27 -10.26 13.16
N LEU A 148 -0.04 -9.00 12.87
CA LEU A 148 0.08 -8.40 11.54
C LEU A 148 1.22 -7.40 11.51
N LEU A 149 2.10 -7.53 10.52
CA LEU A 149 3.06 -6.50 10.13
C LEU A 149 2.86 -6.21 8.64
N MET A 150 2.55 -4.95 8.32
CA MET A 150 2.25 -4.58 6.94
C MET A 150 2.95 -3.30 6.52
N ILE A 151 3.26 -3.20 5.24
CA ILE A 151 3.69 -1.98 4.57
C ILE A 151 2.52 -1.54 3.69
N SER A 152 2.14 -0.26 3.75
CA SER A 152 1.16 0.32 2.84
C SER A 152 1.38 1.82 2.68
N HIS A 153 1.08 2.32 1.48
CA HIS A 153 1.00 3.75 1.17
C HIS A 153 -0.42 4.30 1.31
N ASP A 154 -1.41 3.45 1.51
CA ASP A 154 -2.81 3.85 1.71
C ASP A 154 -3.05 4.25 3.17
N GLN A 155 -3.16 5.55 3.38
CA GLN A 155 -3.33 6.14 4.71
C GLN A 155 -4.67 5.78 5.36
N ALA A 156 -5.74 5.71 4.57
CA ALA A 156 -7.07 5.38 5.06
C ALA A 156 -7.14 3.91 5.49
N PHE A 157 -6.52 3.03 4.71
CA PHE A 157 -6.39 1.61 5.03
C PHE A 157 -5.58 1.40 6.32
N LEU A 158 -4.40 2.05 6.45
CA LEU A 158 -3.60 2.00 7.68
C LEU A 158 -4.39 2.52 8.88
N ASP A 159 -5.13 3.62 8.72
CA ASP A 159 -5.89 4.23 9.82
C ASP A 159 -6.98 3.31 10.37
N ASN A 160 -7.56 2.48 9.50
CA ASN A 160 -8.62 1.55 9.84
C ASN A 160 -8.14 0.21 10.42
N VAL A 161 -6.93 -0.25 10.02
CA VAL A 161 -6.48 -1.62 10.31
C VAL A 161 -5.46 -1.68 11.45
N VAL A 162 -4.53 -0.70 11.54
CA VAL A 162 -3.40 -0.84 12.46
C VAL A 162 -3.56 -0.05 13.75
N SER A 163 -3.00 -0.59 14.84
CA SER A 163 -2.96 0.05 16.16
C SER A 163 -1.60 0.63 16.53
N ASN A 164 -0.57 0.37 15.72
CA ASN A 164 0.79 0.86 15.93
C ASN A 164 1.41 1.19 14.58
N ILE A 165 2.23 2.25 14.52
CA ILE A 165 3.00 2.64 13.35
C ILE A 165 4.49 2.54 13.66
N LEU A 166 5.19 1.76 12.84
CA LEU A 166 6.65 1.66 12.88
C LEU A 166 7.23 2.56 11.80
N HIS A 167 7.75 3.71 12.21
CA HIS A 167 8.27 4.74 11.31
C HIS A 167 9.79 4.61 11.16
N ILE A 168 10.24 4.52 9.92
CA ILE A 168 11.67 4.46 9.57
C ILE A 168 12.07 5.81 9.00
N GLU A 169 12.98 6.50 9.68
CA GLU A 169 13.50 7.80 9.27
C GLU A 169 14.98 7.92 9.67
N ASN A 170 15.84 8.42 8.79
CA ASN A 170 17.28 8.59 9.04
C ASN A 170 17.96 7.30 9.57
N GLN A 171 17.64 6.15 9.01
CA GLN A 171 18.16 4.84 9.41
C GLN A 171 17.80 4.44 10.85
N GLN A 172 16.83 5.10 11.44
CA GLN A 172 16.30 4.79 12.76
C GLN A 172 14.85 4.36 12.66
N MET A 173 14.48 3.46 13.56
CA MET A 173 13.14 2.92 13.65
C MET A 173 12.48 3.40 14.93
N THR A 174 11.31 4.01 14.84
CA THR A 174 10.55 4.53 15.98
C THR A 174 9.13 3.96 15.95
N LEU A 175 8.74 3.34 17.07
CA LEU A 175 7.38 2.82 17.25
C LEU A 175 6.47 3.92 17.84
N TYR A 176 5.34 4.15 17.19
CA TYR A 176 4.26 5.02 17.65
C TYR A 176 3.02 4.18 17.97
N THR A 177 2.45 4.36 19.14
CA THR A 177 1.17 3.75 19.49
C THR A 177 0.03 4.58 18.94
N GLY A 178 -0.93 3.92 18.34
CA GLY A 178 -2.08 4.52 17.67
C GLY A 178 -2.07 4.26 16.15
N ASN A 179 -3.14 4.68 15.50
CA ASN A 179 -3.32 4.57 14.06
C ASN A 179 -2.52 5.64 13.30
N TYR A 180 -2.64 5.67 11.97
CA TYR A 180 -1.90 6.59 11.11
C TYR A 180 -2.18 8.06 11.43
N SER A 181 -3.45 8.45 11.64
CA SER A 181 -3.83 9.82 12.02
C SER A 181 -3.19 10.26 13.34
N THR A 182 -3.13 9.37 14.33
CA THR A 182 -2.47 9.62 15.62
C THR A 182 -0.96 9.80 15.43
N PHE A 183 -0.33 8.96 14.61
CA PHE A 183 1.07 9.08 14.25
C PHE A 183 1.39 10.45 13.62
N VAL A 184 0.62 10.86 12.60
CA VAL A 184 0.83 12.16 11.91
C VAL A 184 0.75 13.31 12.88
N ARG A 185 -0.25 13.33 13.77
CA ARG A 185 -0.40 14.36 14.80
C ARG A 185 0.79 14.39 15.75
N THR A 186 1.14 13.23 16.32
CA THR A 186 2.26 13.13 17.28
C THR A 186 3.59 13.51 16.66
N ARG A 187 3.84 13.10 15.40
CA ARG A 187 5.04 13.49 14.66
C ARG A 187 5.09 15.00 14.44
N SER A 188 3.98 15.60 14.03
CA SER A 188 3.89 17.05 13.81
C SER A 188 4.15 17.84 15.09
N GLU A 189 3.58 17.43 16.22
CA GLU A 189 3.83 18.03 17.54
C GLU A 189 5.30 17.92 17.96
N ARG A 190 5.91 16.75 17.76
CA ARG A 190 7.33 16.52 18.06
C ARG A 190 8.24 17.40 17.20
N LEU A 191 7.96 17.51 15.91
CA LEU A 191 8.71 18.38 15.01
C LEU A 191 8.58 19.86 15.41
N ALA A 192 7.37 20.32 15.74
CA ALA A 192 7.15 21.67 16.21
C ALA A 192 7.92 21.98 17.51
N GLN A 193 7.92 21.06 18.47
CA GLN A 193 8.70 21.19 19.70
C GLN A 193 10.21 21.25 19.43
N GLN A 194 10.73 20.40 18.56
CA GLN A 194 12.13 20.38 18.18
C GLN A 194 12.54 21.69 17.49
N GLN A 195 11.70 22.20 16.59
CA GLN A 195 11.91 23.49 15.95
C GLN A 195 11.97 24.64 16.95
N GLN A 196 11.02 24.67 17.89
CA GLN A 196 11.02 25.70 18.96
C GLN A 196 12.27 25.61 19.85
N GLN A 197 12.72 24.40 20.17
CA GLN A 197 13.96 24.20 20.94
C GLN A 197 15.19 24.68 20.16
N PHE A 198 15.25 24.39 18.87
CA PHE A 198 16.30 24.87 17.98
C PHE A 198 16.34 26.40 17.91
N GLU A 199 15.21 27.05 17.71
CA GLU A 199 15.11 28.52 17.68
C GLU A 199 15.58 29.17 18.99
N LYS A 200 15.10 28.66 20.15
CA LYS A 200 15.57 29.13 21.46
C LYS A 200 17.06 28.91 21.67
N GLN A 201 17.60 27.80 21.16
CA GLN A 201 19.03 27.53 21.25
C GLN A 201 19.81 28.52 20.39
N GLN A 202 19.35 28.83 19.17
CA GLN A 202 19.97 29.81 18.28
C GLN A 202 19.95 31.21 18.87
N GLU A 203 18.83 31.64 19.46
CA GLU A 203 18.74 32.92 20.20
C GLU A 203 19.72 32.98 21.35
N THR A 204 19.78 31.93 22.16
CA THR A 204 20.72 31.85 23.28
C THR A 204 22.16 31.90 22.81
N ARG A 205 22.49 31.20 21.74
CA ARG A 205 23.82 31.24 21.10
C ARG A 205 24.18 32.63 20.61
N ALA A 206 23.27 33.25 19.89
CA ALA A 206 23.48 34.64 19.41
C ALA A 206 23.72 35.63 20.54
N HIS A 207 22.98 35.55 21.64
CA HIS A 207 23.19 36.36 22.83
C HIS A 207 24.55 36.14 23.50
N LEU A 208 24.99 34.88 23.60
CA LEU A 208 26.29 34.52 24.15
C LEU A 208 27.43 35.06 23.28
N GLU A 209 27.32 34.86 21.96
CA GLU A 209 28.32 35.34 20.99
C GLU A 209 28.44 36.89 20.99
N ASP A 210 27.30 37.58 21.03
CA ASP A 210 27.26 39.04 21.10
C ASP A 210 27.91 39.57 22.42
N PHE A 211 27.60 38.95 23.55
CA PHE A 211 28.22 39.26 24.82
C PHE A 211 29.75 39.06 24.78
N ILE A 212 30.19 37.90 24.27
CA ILE A 212 31.63 37.61 24.12
C ILE A 212 32.29 38.65 23.22
N ARG A 213 31.70 38.98 22.09
CA ARG A 213 32.21 39.97 21.13
C ARG A 213 32.39 41.34 21.80
N ARG A 214 31.40 41.82 22.58
CA ARG A 214 31.42 43.14 23.22
C ARG A 214 32.40 43.23 24.40
N PHE A 215 32.63 42.15 25.14
CA PHE A 215 33.32 42.21 26.42
C PHE A 215 34.65 41.43 26.49
N LYS A 216 35.04 40.68 25.44
CA LYS A 216 36.26 39.89 25.39
C LYS A 216 37.53 40.75 25.65
N ALA A 217 37.53 42.02 25.24
CA ALA A 217 38.68 42.96 25.37
C ALA A 217 38.67 43.78 26.68
N LYS A 218 37.61 43.73 27.51
CA LYS A 218 37.49 44.51 28.75
C LYS A 218 37.99 43.72 29.95
N ALA A 219 39.12 44.14 30.57
CA ALA A 219 39.74 43.48 31.70
C ALA A 219 38.77 43.22 32.88
N SER A 220 37.87 44.18 33.18
CA SER A 220 36.88 44.04 34.27
C SER A 220 35.79 42.97 34.03
N LYS A 221 35.60 42.53 32.79
CA LYS A 221 34.60 41.52 32.41
C LYS A 221 35.20 40.27 31.77
N ALA A 222 36.51 40.15 31.69
CA ALA A 222 37.22 39.03 31.09
C ALA A 222 36.82 37.68 31.69
N LYS A 223 36.69 37.57 33.02
CA LYS A 223 36.24 36.33 33.70
C LYS A 223 34.80 35.94 33.31
N GLN A 224 33.90 36.91 33.17
CA GLN A 224 32.51 36.65 32.73
C GLN A 224 32.47 36.22 31.24
N ALA A 225 33.26 36.85 30.36
CA ALA A 225 33.35 36.47 28.97
C ALA A 225 33.90 35.05 28.81
N GLN A 226 34.94 34.65 29.57
CA GLN A 226 35.43 33.26 29.57
C GLN A 226 34.38 32.24 30.06
N ALA A 227 33.59 32.58 31.08
CA ALA A 227 32.48 31.70 31.52
C ALA A 227 31.44 31.50 30.40
N ARG A 228 31.14 32.56 29.62
CA ARG A 228 30.22 32.47 28.49
C ARG A 228 30.79 31.66 27.31
N VAL A 229 32.08 31.75 27.04
CA VAL A 229 32.77 30.90 26.05
C VAL A 229 32.63 29.42 26.44
N LYS A 230 32.92 29.08 27.71
CA LYS A 230 32.75 27.70 28.21
C LYS A 230 31.29 27.23 28.15
N GLN A 231 30.33 28.11 28.33
CA GLN A 231 28.90 27.79 28.17
C GLN A 231 28.57 27.50 26.71
N LEU A 232 29.08 28.30 25.78
CA LEU A 232 28.89 28.09 24.33
C LEU A 232 29.51 26.76 23.86
N GLU A 233 30.73 26.45 24.31
CA GLU A 233 31.43 25.18 24.00
C GLU A 233 30.72 23.94 24.52
N ARG A 234 29.92 24.05 25.60
CA ARG A 234 29.15 22.97 26.19
C ARG A 234 27.76 22.81 25.57
N MET A 235 27.31 23.74 24.73
CA MET A 235 26.04 23.65 24.05
C MET A 235 26.12 22.59 22.96
N THR A 236 25.40 21.49 23.14
CA THR A 236 25.21 20.49 22.06
C THR A 236 24.43 21.11 20.92
N GLU A 237 24.98 21.12 19.74
CA GLU A 237 24.33 21.70 18.57
C GLU A 237 23.14 20.85 18.19
N LEU A 238 21.94 21.42 18.27
CA LEU A 238 20.72 20.76 17.74
C LEU A 238 20.76 20.92 16.22
N ALA A 239 20.54 19.82 15.51
CA ALA A 239 20.40 19.86 14.05
C ALA A 239 19.10 20.59 13.70
N PRO A 240 19.12 21.49 12.70
CA PRO A 240 17.88 22.05 12.17
C PRO A 240 17.03 20.93 11.62
N ILE A 241 15.72 21.01 11.82
CA ILE A 241 14.79 20.16 11.11
C ILE A 241 14.95 20.51 9.62
N MET A 242 15.45 19.57 8.83
CA MET A 242 15.30 19.66 7.38
C MET A 242 13.80 19.54 7.11
N ALA A 243 13.11 20.69 7.03
CA ALA A 243 11.78 20.70 6.47
C ALA A 243 11.93 20.16 5.04
N ASP A 244 11.26 19.04 4.76
CA ASP A 244 11.10 18.58 3.39
C ASP A 244 10.56 19.77 2.61
N ASN A 245 11.42 20.34 1.77
CA ASN A 245 11.03 21.48 0.95
C ASN A 245 10.03 20.92 -0.06
N PRO A 246 8.71 21.13 0.10
CA PRO A 246 7.75 20.54 -0.79
C PRO A 246 8.09 21.04 -2.19
N PHE A 247 8.36 20.09 -3.09
CA PHE A 247 8.63 20.41 -4.48
C PHE A 247 7.43 21.20 -5.03
N GLN A 248 7.58 22.50 -5.26
CA GLN A 248 6.52 23.35 -5.78
C GLN A 248 6.75 23.54 -7.28
N PHE A 249 5.85 23.02 -8.08
CA PHE A 249 5.77 23.35 -9.49
C PHE A 249 4.39 23.94 -9.82
N ARG A 250 4.32 24.77 -10.84
CA ARG A 250 3.07 25.33 -11.33
C ARG A 250 2.98 25.05 -12.82
N PHE A 251 1.86 24.51 -13.22
CA PHE A 251 1.53 24.44 -14.64
C PHE A 251 1.26 25.85 -15.18
N LYS A 252 1.65 26.10 -16.43
CA LYS A 252 1.27 27.34 -17.09
C LYS A 252 -0.24 27.41 -17.24
N ALA A 253 -0.83 28.54 -16.90
CA ALA A 253 -2.25 28.74 -17.11
C ALA A 253 -2.59 28.66 -18.62
N PRO A 254 -3.66 27.99 -19.01
CA PRO A 254 -4.08 27.92 -20.40
C PRO A 254 -4.48 29.32 -20.88
N VAL A 255 -4.13 29.64 -22.14
CA VAL A 255 -4.33 30.98 -22.72
C VAL A 255 -5.79 31.25 -23.05
N GLN A 256 -6.55 30.20 -23.44
CA GLN A 256 -7.99 30.25 -23.70
C GLN A 256 -8.66 28.97 -23.18
N LEU A 257 -9.75 29.13 -22.46
CA LEU A 257 -10.60 28.05 -21.99
C LEU A 257 -11.92 28.11 -22.77
N THR A 258 -12.09 27.22 -23.74
CA THR A 258 -13.37 27.00 -24.40
C THR A 258 -14.24 26.07 -23.56
N SER A 259 -15.55 26.28 -23.53
CA SER A 259 -16.48 25.40 -22.83
C SER A 259 -17.55 24.91 -23.81
N PRO A 260 -17.75 23.59 -23.93
CA PRO A 260 -17.03 22.50 -23.26
C PRO A 260 -15.64 22.24 -23.87
N LEU A 261 -14.73 21.64 -23.08
CA LEU A 261 -13.40 21.22 -23.55
C LEU A 261 -13.48 19.92 -24.38
N LEU A 262 -14.30 18.96 -23.92
CA LEU A 262 -14.48 17.67 -24.55
C LEU A 262 -15.90 17.14 -24.29
N VAL A 263 -16.52 16.57 -25.33
CA VAL A 263 -17.85 15.96 -25.26
C VAL A 263 -17.81 14.58 -25.89
N LEU A 264 -18.31 13.59 -25.16
CA LEU A 264 -18.73 12.29 -25.67
C LEU A 264 -20.25 12.26 -25.69
N ASP A 265 -20.84 11.97 -26.84
CA ASP A 265 -22.30 11.85 -26.98
C ASP A 265 -22.66 10.50 -27.59
N ASN A 266 -23.38 9.69 -26.80
CA ASN A 266 -23.74 8.31 -27.12
C ASN A 266 -22.53 7.48 -27.63
N ALA A 267 -21.34 7.75 -27.12
CA ALA A 267 -20.11 7.14 -27.55
C ALA A 267 -19.97 5.70 -27.01
N SER A 268 -19.43 4.80 -27.84
CA SER A 268 -19.06 3.47 -27.42
C SER A 268 -17.58 3.25 -27.65
N VAL A 269 -16.91 2.63 -26.68
CA VAL A 269 -15.47 2.32 -26.72
C VAL A 269 -15.22 0.85 -26.46
N GLY A 270 -14.21 0.28 -27.11
CA GLY A 270 -13.89 -1.14 -26.99
C GLY A 270 -12.73 -1.54 -27.90
N TYR A 271 -12.49 -2.83 -28.03
CA TYR A 271 -11.38 -3.38 -28.80
C TYR A 271 -11.89 -4.30 -29.91
N ASN A 272 -11.16 -4.33 -31.03
CA ASN A 272 -11.45 -5.22 -32.15
C ASN A 272 -12.90 -5.13 -32.69
N GLY A 273 -13.48 -3.93 -32.62
CA GLY A 273 -14.88 -3.72 -33.08
C GLY A 273 -15.94 -4.16 -32.07
N VAL A 274 -15.56 -4.69 -30.92
CA VAL A 274 -16.48 -5.09 -29.84
C VAL A 274 -16.51 -3.98 -28.80
N ALA A 275 -17.70 -3.42 -28.55
CA ALA A 275 -17.89 -2.41 -27.52
C ALA A 275 -17.77 -3.02 -26.13
N LEU A 276 -16.92 -2.43 -25.29
CA LEU A 276 -16.80 -2.78 -23.88
C LEU A 276 -17.70 -1.87 -23.03
N ILE A 277 -17.78 -0.60 -23.39
CA ILE A 277 -18.67 0.37 -22.75
C ILE A 277 -19.44 1.12 -23.82
N GLU A 278 -20.74 1.19 -23.64
CA GLU A 278 -21.68 1.79 -24.58
C GLU A 278 -22.39 2.99 -23.96
N ASN A 279 -22.95 3.83 -24.87
CA ASN A 279 -23.82 4.94 -24.50
C ASN A 279 -23.19 5.96 -23.54
N ILE A 280 -21.87 6.19 -23.66
CA ILE A 280 -21.15 7.16 -22.83
C ILE A 280 -21.66 8.55 -23.19
N ARG A 281 -22.17 9.26 -22.19
CA ARG A 281 -22.51 10.69 -22.26
C ARG A 281 -21.69 11.43 -21.22
N LEU A 282 -20.72 12.19 -21.67
CA LEU A 282 -19.81 12.90 -20.79
C LEU A 282 -19.46 14.25 -21.41
N GLN A 283 -19.58 15.30 -20.61
CA GLN A 283 -19.16 16.64 -20.96
C GLN A 283 -18.12 17.12 -19.96
N ILE A 284 -16.95 17.51 -20.44
CA ILE A 284 -15.85 18.03 -19.62
C ILE A 284 -15.73 19.52 -19.88
N THR A 285 -15.85 20.30 -18.82
CA THR A 285 -15.67 21.75 -18.82
C THR A 285 -14.35 22.13 -18.13
N PRO A 286 -13.87 23.37 -18.25
CA PRO A 286 -12.61 23.81 -17.64
C PRO A 286 -12.48 23.55 -16.12
N ASP A 287 -13.60 23.60 -15.40
CA ASP A 287 -13.63 23.42 -13.95
C ASP A 287 -13.93 21.98 -13.50
N SER A 288 -14.13 21.06 -14.46
CA SER A 288 -14.47 19.68 -14.16
C SER A 288 -13.33 18.96 -13.45
N ARG A 289 -13.68 18.28 -12.34
CA ARG A 289 -12.80 17.34 -11.62
C ARG A 289 -13.55 16.03 -11.43
N ILE A 290 -13.22 15.01 -12.23
CA ILE A 290 -14.01 13.80 -12.35
C ILE A 290 -13.20 12.60 -11.85
N GLY A 291 -13.71 11.90 -10.83
CA GLY A 291 -13.22 10.60 -10.40
C GLY A 291 -13.94 9.49 -11.19
N LEU A 292 -13.19 8.58 -11.81
CA LEU A 292 -13.72 7.41 -12.51
C LEU A 292 -13.60 6.17 -11.63
N LEU A 293 -14.73 5.68 -11.12
CA LEU A 293 -14.80 4.53 -10.22
C LEU A 293 -15.38 3.31 -10.93
N GLY A 294 -15.04 2.13 -10.45
CA GLY A 294 -15.55 0.85 -10.94
C GLY A 294 -14.60 -0.29 -10.63
N MET A 295 -15.10 -1.53 -10.71
CA MET A 295 -14.34 -2.75 -10.49
C MET A 295 -13.14 -2.86 -11.46
N ASN A 296 -12.15 -3.67 -11.12
CA ASN A 296 -11.05 -3.96 -12.02
C ASN A 296 -11.59 -4.77 -13.24
N GLY A 297 -11.12 -4.37 -14.44
CA GLY A 297 -11.66 -4.93 -15.68
C GLY A 297 -12.95 -4.25 -16.20
N ALA A 298 -13.58 -3.34 -15.44
CA ALA A 298 -14.80 -2.64 -15.87
C ALA A 298 -14.61 -1.67 -17.05
N GLY A 299 -13.39 -1.51 -17.58
CA GLY A 299 -13.15 -0.67 -18.74
C GLY A 299 -12.76 0.78 -18.43
N LYS A 300 -12.38 1.12 -17.19
CA LYS A 300 -11.95 2.50 -16.82
C LYS A 300 -10.86 3.04 -17.73
N SER A 301 -9.79 2.28 -17.93
CA SER A 301 -8.68 2.66 -18.82
C SER A 301 -9.10 2.75 -20.28
N THR A 302 -10.06 1.93 -20.70
CA THR A 302 -10.63 1.97 -22.06
C THR A 302 -11.38 3.26 -22.31
N VAL A 303 -12.17 3.74 -21.33
CA VAL A 303 -12.85 5.04 -21.40
C VAL A 303 -11.84 6.18 -21.49
N ILE A 304 -10.80 6.17 -20.65
CA ILE A 304 -9.75 7.19 -20.68
C ILE A 304 -9.05 7.19 -22.06
N LYS A 305 -8.66 6.03 -22.59
CA LYS A 305 -8.06 5.93 -23.93
C LYS A 305 -8.98 6.46 -25.04
N GLY A 306 -10.27 6.21 -24.93
CA GLY A 306 -11.27 6.81 -25.83
C GLY A 306 -11.36 8.33 -25.67
N LEU A 307 -11.30 8.84 -24.44
CA LEU A 307 -11.28 10.29 -24.15
C LEU A 307 -10.05 10.98 -24.74
N VAL A 308 -8.87 10.39 -24.57
CA VAL A 308 -7.59 10.95 -25.09
C VAL A 308 -7.51 10.83 -26.60
N GLY A 309 -8.21 9.85 -27.20
CA GLY A 309 -8.19 9.58 -28.63
C GLY A 309 -7.16 8.53 -29.05
N GLU A 310 -6.54 7.83 -28.10
CA GLU A 310 -5.69 6.65 -28.38
C GLU A 310 -6.51 5.46 -28.88
N LEU A 311 -7.77 5.38 -28.46
CA LEU A 311 -8.71 4.36 -28.89
C LEU A 311 -9.83 5.00 -29.72
N PRO A 312 -10.10 4.51 -30.94
CA PRO A 312 -11.18 5.05 -31.77
C PRO A 312 -12.55 4.78 -31.12
N ILE A 313 -13.46 5.74 -31.27
CA ILE A 313 -14.86 5.58 -30.89
C ILE A 313 -15.53 4.63 -31.87
N LEU A 314 -16.22 3.60 -31.39
CA LEU A 314 -16.90 2.60 -32.20
C LEU A 314 -18.27 3.12 -32.69
N SER A 315 -18.96 3.92 -31.90
CA SER A 315 -20.21 4.58 -32.22
C SER A 315 -20.36 5.90 -31.47
N GLY A 316 -21.31 6.75 -31.89
CA GLY A 316 -21.52 8.06 -31.29
C GLY A 316 -20.52 9.11 -31.78
N THR A 317 -20.28 10.14 -31.00
CA THR A 317 -19.36 11.22 -31.35
C THR A 317 -18.45 11.63 -30.22
N ARG A 318 -17.20 11.97 -30.56
CA ARG A 318 -16.23 12.63 -29.70
C ARG A 318 -15.90 14.00 -30.27
N LYS A 319 -16.17 15.04 -29.53
CA LYS A 319 -15.84 16.43 -29.94
C LYS A 319 -14.86 16.99 -28.89
N ALA A 320 -13.71 17.44 -29.33
CA ALA A 320 -12.74 18.15 -28.53
C ALA A 320 -12.61 19.58 -29.05
N ALA A 321 -12.37 20.55 -28.18
CA ALA A 321 -12.07 21.92 -28.56
C ALA A 321 -10.71 21.97 -29.30
N ASP A 322 -10.63 22.78 -30.37
CA ASP A 322 -9.41 22.91 -31.19
C ASP A 322 -8.19 23.38 -30.37
N SER A 323 -8.45 24.14 -29.33
CA SER A 323 -7.42 24.65 -28.39
C SER A 323 -7.05 23.70 -27.25
N LEU A 324 -7.67 22.51 -27.22
CA LEU A 324 -7.45 21.57 -26.13
C LEU A 324 -6.08 20.89 -26.24
N VAL A 325 -5.23 21.12 -25.25
CA VAL A 325 -3.98 20.37 -25.08
C VAL A 325 -4.21 19.33 -23.99
N LEU A 326 -4.11 18.05 -24.35
CA LEU A 326 -4.30 16.93 -23.45
C LEU A 326 -2.94 16.47 -22.90
N GLY A 327 -2.82 16.44 -21.58
CA GLY A 327 -1.79 15.68 -20.90
C GLY A 327 -2.37 14.34 -20.41
N TYR A 328 -1.74 13.24 -20.76
CA TYR A 328 -2.15 11.91 -20.34
C TYR A 328 -0.98 11.20 -19.65
N PHE A 329 -1.19 10.79 -18.41
CA PHE A 329 -0.24 10.00 -17.64
C PHE A 329 -0.72 8.55 -17.58
N ASN A 330 0.05 7.64 -18.19
CA ASN A 330 -0.29 6.22 -18.26
C ASN A 330 0.50 5.43 -17.21
N GLN A 331 -0.09 4.35 -16.72
CA GLN A 331 0.50 3.45 -15.73
C GLN A 331 1.84 2.82 -16.20
N HIS A 332 2.00 2.62 -17.52
CA HIS A 332 3.19 2.02 -18.14
C HIS A 332 4.18 3.04 -18.74
N GLN A 333 4.06 4.33 -18.42
CA GLN A 333 4.91 5.36 -19.01
C GLN A 333 6.37 5.33 -18.52
N MET A 334 6.64 4.56 -17.46
CA MET A 334 7.99 4.36 -16.93
C MET A 334 8.77 3.22 -17.62
N ASP A 335 8.08 2.42 -18.46
CA ASP A 335 8.66 1.24 -19.12
C ASP A 335 9.08 1.52 -20.59
N SER A 336 9.02 2.79 -21.03
CA SER A 336 9.33 3.21 -22.41
C SER A 336 10.49 4.20 -22.48
#